data_4a6439df80156f0574d272c28109a6aa
#
_entry.id   4a6439df80156f0574d272c28109a6aa
#
_cell.length_a   1.000
_cell.length_b   1.000
_cell.length_c   1.000
_cell.angle_alpha   90.00
_cell.angle_beta   90.00
_cell.angle_gamma   90.00
#
_symmetry.space_group_name_H-M   'P 1'
#
loop_
_entity.id
_entity.type
_entity.pdbx_description
1 polymer ?
#
loop_
_entity_poly.entity_id
_entity_poly.type
_entity_poly.pdbx_seq_one_letter_code
_entity_poly.pdbx_strand_id
1 'polypeptide(L)'
;MEFNRSITLRALALITAFFISHTALGTPLIKPFLGHYTGSTVVEESGVELNRDLDVTISETDEGFNVFWKSTTVKADGRIKTKDFDISFTPTDREHVFQAAQRPSLFGGTKPLDPMKGEPYVWARIVGDTLTIFALLILDDGGYELQIYNRSLSDSGLNLEYSRIRDGEQLRTIKSTLTKD
;
A
#
# COMPACT_ATOMS: atom_id res chain seq x y z
N MET A 1 41.15 -67.27 -32.51
CA MET A 1 39.91 -66.71 -33.12
C MET A 1 38.92 -66.41 -31.99
N GLU A 2 39.03 -65.28 -31.33
CA GLU A 2 38.09 -64.90 -30.28
C GLU A 2 37.55 -63.51 -30.53
N PHE A 3 36.23 -63.43 -30.55
CA PHE A 3 35.43 -62.30 -30.90
C PHE A 3 35.13 -61.53 -29.60
N ASN A 4 35.77 -60.38 -29.39
CA ASN A 4 35.50 -59.54 -28.23
C ASN A 4 34.44 -58.51 -28.53
N ARG A 5 33.24 -58.68 -27.99
CA ARG A 5 32.13 -57.73 -28.05
C ARG A 5 32.17 -56.80 -26.86
N SER A 6 32.64 -55.59 -27.04
CA SER A 6 32.54 -54.53 -26.03
C SER A 6 31.12 -53.89 -26.07
N ILE A 7 30.39 -54.05 -24.99
CA ILE A 7 29.09 -53.44 -24.77
C ILE A 7 29.34 -52.02 -24.22
N THR A 8 29.08 -51.04 -25.02
CA THR A 8 29.06 -49.63 -24.58
C THR A 8 27.74 -49.29 -23.88
N LEU A 9 27.79 -49.11 -22.55
CA LEU A 9 26.68 -48.66 -21.72
C LEU A 9 26.52 -47.17 -21.89
N ARG A 10 25.46 -46.75 -22.58
CA ARG A 10 25.06 -45.30 -22.67
C ARG A 10 24.29 -44.95 -21.44
N ALA A 11 24.89 -44.20 -20.51
CA ALA A 11 24.22 -43.57 -19.39
C ALA A 11 23.37 -42.38 -19.90
N LEU A 12 22.05 -42.52 -19.85
CA LEU A 12 21.08 -41.45 -20.11
C LEU A 12 20.92 -40.63 -18.83
N ALA A 13 21.56 -39.45 -18.76
CA ALA A 13 21.36 -38.51 -17.67
C ALA A 13 20.03 -37.78 -17.83
N LEU A 14 19.04 -38.09 -16.98
CA LEU A 14 17.80 -37.37 -16.83
C LEU A 14 18.07 -36.07 -16.08
N ILE A 15 18.07 -34.94 -16.77
CA ILE A 15 18.10 -33.62 -16.13
C ILE A 15 16.66 -33.28 -15.74
N THR A 16 16.35 -33.48 -14.45
CA THR A 16 15.08 -33.02 -13.86
C THR A 16 15.19 -31.53 -13.59
N ALA A 17 14.60 -30.70 -14.48
CA ALA A 17 14.50 -29.26 -14.26
C ALA A 17 13.52 -29.01 -13.10
N PHE A 18 14.04 -28.60 -11.95
CA PHE A 18 13.26 -28.16 -10.81
C PHE A 18 12.74 -26.75 -11.08
N PHE A 19 11.50 -26.64 -11.52
CA PHE A 19 10.80 -25.34 -11.59
C PHE A 19 10.51 -24.89 -10.16
N ILE A 20 11.34 -24.01 -9.60
CA ILE A 20 11.04 -23.29 -8.38
C ILE A 20 9.97 -22.25 -8.74
N SER A 21 8.71 -22.61 -8.49
CA SER A 21 7.62 -21.65 -8.55
C SER A 21 7.84 -20.60 -7.45
N HIS A 22 8.23 -19.39 -7.84
CA HIS A 22 8.25 -18.25 -6.93
C HIS A 22 6.80 -17.88 -6.62
N THR A 23 6.26 -18.44 -5.53
CA THR A 23 5.00 -17.94 -4.97
C THR A 23 5.24 -16.51 -4.49
N ALA A 24 4.48 -15.57 -5.01
CA ALA A 24 4.50 -14.18 -4.58
C ALA A 24 4.24 -14.11 -3.06
N LEU A 25 5.29 -13.82 -2.29
CA LEU A 25 5.26 -13.76 -0.81
C LEU A 25 4.53 -12.53 -0.24
N GLY A 26 3.80 -11.78 -1.06
CA GLY A 26 3.12 -10.55 -0.64
C GLY A 26 1.87 -10.75 0.22
N THR A 27 1.16 -11.83 0.02
CA THR A 27 -0.15 -12.10 0.64
C THR A 27 -0.09 -12.37 2.16
N PRO A 28 0.92 -13.06 2.72
CA PRO A 28 0.96 -13.34 4.16
C PRO A 28 1.11 -12.09 5.04
N LEU A 29 1.85 -11.07 4.58
CA LEU A 29 2.17 -9.88 5.38
C LEU A 29 0.96 -8.99 5.64
N ILE A 30 0.00 -8.92 4.71
CA ILE A 30 -1.18 -8.08 4.86
C ILE A 30 -2.27 -8.69 5.75
N LYS A 31 -2.28 -10.01 5.92
CA LYS A 31 -3.35 -10.73 6.65
C LYS A 31 -3.72 -10.17 8.02
N PRO A 32 -2.78 -9.77 8.88
CA PRO A 32 -3.11 -9.20 10.18
C PRO A 32 -3.90 -7.88 10.09
N PHE A 33 -3.74 -7.14 8.98
CA PHE A 33 -4.36 -5.84 8.75
C PHE A 33 -5.73 -5.91 8.08
N LEU A 34 -6.16 -7.08 7.58
CA LEU A 34 -7.43 -7.21 6.86
C LEU A 34 -8.60 -6.93 7.79
N GLY A 35 -9.55 -6.11 7.32
CA GLY A 35 -10.77 -5.79 8.04
C GLY A 35 -11.33 -4.42 7.69
N HIS A 36 -12.42 -4.10 8.36
CA HIS A 36 -13.03 -2.78 8.37
C HIS A 36 -12.80 -2.12 9.73
N TYR A 37 -12.46 -0.84 9.71
CA TYR A 37 -12.04 -0.09 10.89
C TYR A 37 -12.69 1.29 10.88
N THR A 38 -13.25 1.70 12.03
CA THR A 38 -13.86 3.00 12.19
C THR A 38 -13.27 3.74 13.38
N GLY A 39 -13.30 5.07 13.35
CA GLY A 39 -12.82 5.90 14.43
C GLY A 39 -13.07 7.38 14.18
N SER A 40 -12.64 8.21 15.10
CA SER A 40 -12.74 9.67 14.96
C SER A 40 -11.52 10.36 15.55
N THR A 41 -11.31 11.59 15.14
CA THR A 41 -10.25 12.47 15.66
C THR A 41 -10.69 13.92 15.59
N VAL A 42 -10.04 14.76 16.38
CA VAL A 42 -10.19 16.21 16.29
C VAL A 42 -9.08 16.76 15.42
N VAL A 43 -9.42 17.62 14.47
CA VAL A 43 -8.48 18.33 13.60
C VAL A 43 -8.70 19.82 13.71
N GLU A 44 -7.61 20.59 13.71
CA GLU A 44 -7.68 22.05 13.66
C GLU A 44 -7.64 22.53 12.20
N GLU A 45 -8.60 23.37 11.82
CA GLU A 45 -8.61 24.08 10.54
C GLU A 45 -8.92 25.57 10.79
N SER A 46 -7.97 26.45 10.46
CA SER A 46 -8.11 27.92 10.64
C SER A 46 -8.45 28.34 12.09
N GLY A 47 -7.83 27.67 13.08
CA GLY A 47 -8.05 27.96 14.50
C GLY A 47 -9.35 27.38 15.08
N VAL A 48 -10.07 26.56 14.33
CA VAL A 48 -11.29 25.88 14.79
C VAL A 48 -11.06 24.38 14.88
N GLU A 49 -11.40 23.80 16.03
CA GLU A 49 -11.43 22.36 16.23
C GLU A 49 -12.66 21.75 15.56
N LEU A 50 -12.46 20.73 14.74
CA LEU A 50 -13.50 20.05 13.99
C LEU A 50 -13.40 18.54 14.22
N ASN A 51 -14.52 17.87 14.43
CA ASN A 51 -14.59 16.43 14.44
C ASN A 51 -14.43 15.87 13.02
N ARG A 52 -13.62 14.81 12.91
CA ARG A 52 -13.39 14.07 11.67
C ARG A 52 -13.60 12.59 11.92
N ASP A 53 -14.58 12.02 11.24
CA ASP A 53 -14.80 10.59 11.22
C ASP A 53 -13.86 9.94 10.19
N LEU A 54 -13.38 8.76 10.54
CA LEU A 54 -12.43 7.97 9.77
C LEU A 54 -13.02 6.58 9.56
N ASP A 55 -12.94 6.10 8.33
CA ASP A 55 -13.42 4.80 7.87
C ASP A 55 -12.33 4.20 6.98
N VAL A 56 -11.88 2.99 7.29
CA VAL A 56 -10.78 2.31 6.59
C VAL A 56 -11.16 0.86 6.35
N THR A 57 -11.11 0.42 5.11
CA THR A 57 -11.24 -0.99 4.75
C THR A 57 -9.95 -1.48 4.10
N ILE A 58 -9.41 -2.57 4.61
CA ILE A 58 -8.24 -3.25 4.05
C ILE A 58 -8.70 -4.65 3.62
N SER A 59 -8.58 -4.95 2.34
CA SER A 59 -9.03 -6.22 1.76
C SER A 59 -7.96 -6.87 0.89
N GLU A 60 -7.99 -8.19 0.80
CA GLU A 60 -7.13 -8.96 -0.09
C GLU A 60 -7.65 -8.85 -1.53
N THR A 61 -6.73 -8.85 -2.50
CA THR A 61 -7.03 -8.94 -3.95
C THR A 61 -6.24 -10.09 -4.55
N ASP A 62 -6.56 -10.48 -5.79
CA ASP A 62 -5.87 -11.57 -6.50
C ASP A 62 -4.36 -11.34 -6.64
N GLU A 63 -3.94 -10.08 -6.74
CA GLU A 63 -2.55 -9.70 -6.98
C GLU A 63 -1.86 -9.04 -5.76
N GLY A 64 -2.58 -8.84 -4.64
CA GLY A 64 -2.03 -8.17 -3.46
C GLY A 64 -3.10 -7.75 -2.47
N PHE A 65 -3.27 -6.45 -2.25
CA PHE A 65 -4.30 -5.93 -1.34
C PHE A 65 -4.81 -4.56 -1.78
N ASN A 66 -5.99 -4.21 -1.29
CA ASN A 66 -6.59 -2.90 -1.47
C ASN A 66 -6.73 -2.19 -0.13
N VAL A 67 -6.55 -0.89 -0.12
CA VAL A 67 -6.84 -0.01 1.01
C VAL A 67 -7.78 1.09 0.55
N PHE A 68 -9.02 1.03 1.01
CA PHE A 68 -9.98 2.11 0.92
C PHE A 68 -9.96 2.88 2.23
N TRP A 69 -9.95 4.22 2.18
CA TRP A 69 -10.20 5.04 3.36
C TRP A 69 -10.98 6.29 3.02
N LYS A 70 -11.86 6.66 3.93
CA LYS A 70 -12.71 7.84 3.85
C LYS A 70 -12.57 8.68 5.13
N SER A 71 -12.54 9.98 4.96
CA SER A 71 -12.60 10.92 6.08
C SER A 71 -13.73 11.91 5.86
N THR A 72 -14.57 12.09 6.88
CA THR A 72 -15.73 13.01 6.86
C THR A 72 -15.55 14.04 7.96
N THR A 73 -15.55 15.31 7.59
CA THR A 73 -15.41 16.43 8.53
C THR A 73 -16.65 17.29 8.47
N VAL A 74 -17.28 17.56 9.62
CA VAL A 74 -18.34 18.54 9.74
C VAL A 74 -17.70 19.89 10.03
N LYS A 75 -17.90 20.85 9.11
CA LYS A 75 -17.37 22.20 9.22
C LYS A 75 -18.18 23.02 10.23
N ALA A 76 -17.60 24.12 10.74
CA ALA A 76 -18.26 25.01 11.69
C ALA A 76 -19.59 25.60 11.18
N ASP A 77 -19.75 25.72 9.86
CA ASP A 77 -20.97 26.18 9.19
C ASP A 77 -21.97 25.05 8.85
N GLY A 78 -21.71 23.82 9.36
CA GLY A 78 -22.54 22.64 9.14
C GLY A 78 -22.31 21.92 7.80
N ARG A 79 -21.45 22.43 6.91
CA ARG A 79 -21.12 21.73 5.66
C ARG A 79 -20.32 20.46 5.95
N ILE A 80 -20.61 19.41 5.22
CA ILE A 80 -19.88 18.14 5.27
C ILE A 80 -18.81 18.13 4.18
N LYS A 81 -17.57 17.84 4.57
CA LYS A 81 -16.44 17.63 3.65
C LYS A 81 -15.99 16.20 3.76
N THR A 82 -16.16 15.45 2.67
CA THR A 82 -15.68 14.07 2.56
C THR A 82 -14.48 14.02 1.61
N LYS A 83 -13.49 13.20 1.96
CA LYS A 83 -12.40 12.78 1.09
C LYS A 83 -12.27 11.28 1.21
N ASP A 84 -12.16 10.61 0.08
CA ASP A 84 -11.95 9.17 -0.01
C ASP A 84 -10.81 8.85 -0.97
N PHE A 85 -10.20 7.71 -0.74
CA PHE A 85 -9.13 7.13 -1.55
C PHE A 85 -9.34 5.62 -1.61
N ASP A 86 -9.12 5.06 -2.78
CA ASP A 86 -9.23 3.63 -3.05
C ASP A 86 -8.01 3.20 -3.87
N ILE A 87 -7.11 2.47 -3.23
CA ILE A 87 -5.81 2.15 -3.81
C ILE A 87 -5.50 0.66 -3.63
N SER A 88 -5.31 -0.02 -4.75
CA SER A 88 -4.78 -1.39 -4.78
C SER A 88 -3.26 -1.37 -4.82
N PHE A 89 -2.65 -2.33 -4.14
CA PHE A 89 -1.21 -2.51 -4.03
C PHE A 89 -0.81 -3.90 -4.48
N THR A 90 0.25 -3.98 -5.28
CA THR A 90 0.86 -5.23 -5.73
C THR A 90 2.29 -5.36 -5.18
N PRO A 91 2.77 -6.58 -4.88
CA PRO A 91 4.14 -6.78 -4.42
C PRO A 91 5.16 -6.35 -5.48
N THR A 92 6.36 -6.02 -5.04
CA THR A 92 7.51 -5.72 -5.88
C THR A 92 8.62 -6.76 -5.65
N ASP A 93 9.71 -6.67 -6.43
CA ASP A 93 10.93 -7.50 -6.21
C ASP A 93 11.64 -7.16 -4.88
N ARG A 94 11.22 -6.07 -4.21
CA ARG A 94 11.75 -5.64 -2.92
C ARG A 94 10.85 -6.19 -1.83
N GLU A 95 11.45 -6.96 -0.92
CA GLU A 95 10.74 -7.48 0.25
C GLU A 95 10.05 -6.35 1.03
N HIS A 96 8.83 -6.60 1.49
CA HIS A 96 8.00 -5.65 2.27
C HIS A 96 7.55 -4.38 1.53
N VAL A 97 7.88 -4.19 0.25
CA VAL A 97 7.52 -3.01 -0.54
C VAL A 97 6.46 -3.36 -1.58
N PHE A 98 5.41 -2.54 -1.63
CA PHE A 98 4.28 -2.72 -2.54
C PHE A 98 4.10 -1.43 -3.34
N GLN A 99 3.89 -1.57 -4.64
CA GLN A 99 3.58 -0.45 -5.54
C GLN A 99 2.07 -0.28 -5.67
N ALA A 100 1.59 0.96 -5.81
CA ALA A 100 0.20 1.18 -6.17
C ALA A 100 -0.08 0.60 -7.56
N ALA A 101 -1.21 -0.08 -7.71
CA ALA A 101 -1.64 -0.62 -8.97
C ALA A 101 -1.79 0.50 -10.01
N GLN A 102 -1.30 0.24 -11.20
CA GLN A 102 -1.29 1.19 -12.30
C GLN A 102 -2.70 1.34 -12.88
N ARG A 103 -3.07 2.56 -13.33
CA ARG A 103 -4.35 2.77 -14.00
C ARG A 103 -4.36 2.10 -15.38
N PRO A 104 -5.49 1.48 -15.82
CA PRO A 104 -5.62 0.99 -17.18
C PRO A 104 -5.44 2.13 -18.18
N SER A 105 -4.65 1.92 -19.21
CA SER A 105 -4.52 2.85 -20.35
C SER A 105 -5.64 2.62 -21.35
N LEU A 106 -6.18 3.69 -21.93
CA LEU A 106 -7.21 3.62 -22.98
C LEU A 106 -6.72 2.89 -24.26
N PHE A 107 -5.41 2.72 -24.43
CA PHE A 107 -4.79 2.06 -25.57
C PHE A 107 -4.26 0.64 -25.28
N GLY A 108 -4.68 0.06 -24.15
CA GLY A 108 -4.17 -1.23 -23.67
C GLY A 108 -2.87 -1.08 -22.85
N GLY A 109 -2.70 -1.94 -21.84
CA GLY A 109 -1.60 -1.86 -20.88
C GLY A 109 -1.91 -0.95 -19.71
N THR A 110 -0.95 -0.82 -18.81
CA THR A 110 -1.04 -0.02 -17.59
C THR A 110 -0.10 1.17 -17.68
N LYS A 111 -0.54 2.33 -17.18
CA LYS A 111 0.29 3.54 -17.10
C LYS A 111 0.59 3.87 -15.65
N PRO A 112 1.86 3.99 -15.25
CA PRO A 112 2.20 4.49 -13.93
C PRO A 112 1.69 5.92 -13.75
N LEU A 113 1.33 6.28 -12.52
CA LEU A 113 1.04 7.65 -12.13
C LEU A 113 2.31 8.50 -12.37
N ASP A 114 2.13 9.70 -12.89
CA ASP A 114 3.23 10.60 -13.24
C ASP A 114 3.25 11.83 -12.29
N PRO A 115 4.14 11.85 -11.29
CA PRO A 115 4.21 12.95 -10.34
C PRO A 115 4.48 14.31 -10.98
N MET A 116 5.14 14.33 -12.15
CA MET A 116 5.39 15.57 -12.90
C MET A 116 4.15 16.15 -13.56
N LYS A 117 3.02 15.41 -13.55
CA LYS A 117 1.70 15.85 -14.01
C LYS A 117 0.73 16.10 -12.86
N GLY A 118 1.25 16.23 -11.63
CA GLY A 118 0.43 16.43 -10.44
C GLY A 118 -0.27 15.16 -9.93
N GLU A 119 0.05 13.98 -10.49
CA GLU A 119 -0.44 12.70 -9.98
C GLU A 119 0.47 12.24 -8.83
N PRO A 120 -0.07 11.76 -7.68
CA PRO A 120 0.76 11.31 -6.59
C PRO A 120 1.51 10.02 -6.94
N TYR A 121 2.79 9.93 -6.58
CA TYR A 121 3.50 8.65 -6.56
C TYR A 121 3.23 7.95 -5.23
N VAL A 122 2.56 6.79 -5.30
CA VAL A 122 2.08 6.09 -4.11
C VAL A 122 2.73 4.71 -4.01
N TRP A 123 3.18 4.36 -2.80
CA TRP A 123 3.67 3.03 -2.47
C TRP A 123 3.32 2.67 -1.03
N ALA A 124 3.38 1.40 -0.71
CA ALA A 124 3.18 0.91 0.65
C ALA A 124 4.38 0.08 1.12
N ARG A 125 4.52 -0.03 2.44
CA ARG A 125 5.50 -0.88 3.12
C ARG A 125 4.85 -1.54 4.32
N ILE A 126 5.15 -2.83 4.55
CA ILE A 126 4.75 -3.54 5.76
C ILE A 126 6.02 -3.99 6.47
N VAL A 127 6.24 -3.50 7.69
CA VAL A 127 7.39 -3.87 8.53
C VAL A 127 6.89 -4.10 9.95
N GLY A 128 7.10 -5.32 10.46
CA GLY A 128 6.53 -5.74 11.74
C GLY A 128 5.01 -5.55 11.75
N ASP A 129 4.50 -4.88 12.76
CA ASP A 129 3.08 -4.63 12.98
C ASP A 129 2.59 -3.31 12.35
N THR A 130 3.32 -2.75 11.37
CA THR A 130 2.96 -1.46 10.77
C THR A 130 2.87 -1.54 9.24
N LEU A 131 1.68 -1.19 8.72
CA LEU A 131 1.42 -0.87 7.32
C LEU A 131 1.58 0.64 7.13
N THR A 132 2.56 1.06 6.35
CA THR A 132 2.79 2.46 5.98
C THR A 132 2.44 2.68 4.52
N ILE A 133 1.61 3.69 4.24
CA ILE A 133 1.35 4.17 2.87
C ILE A 133 1.99 5.55 2.74
N PHE A 134 2.73 5.73 1.66
CA PHE A 134 3.36 6.98 1.29
C PHE A 134 2.71 7.53 0.02
N ALA A 135 2.49 8.83 -0.03
CA ALA A 135 2.09 9.55 -1.23
C ALA A 135 2.99 10.77 -1.42
N LEU A 136 3.76 10.80 -2.49
CA LEU A 136 4.63 11.90 -2.88
C LEU A 136 3.97 12.67 -4.02
N LEU A 137 3.82 13.98 -3.82
CA LEU A 137 3.28 14.92 -4.80
C LEU A 137 4.38 15.94 -5.16
N ILE A 138 4.50 16.26 -6.44
CA ILE A 138 5.27 17.41 -6.91
C ILE A 138 4.29 18.57 -7.07
N LEU A 139 4.61 19.71 -6.48
CA LEU A 139 3.76 20.89 -6.47
C LEU A 139 4.04 21.79 -7.68
N ASP A 140 3.11 22.69 -8.00
CA ASP A 140 3.23 23.60 -9.16
C ASP A 140 4.45 24.54 -9.08
N ASP A 141 4.92 24.83 -7.88
CA ASP A 141 6.12 25.64 -7.64
C ASP A 141 7.44 24.84 -7.70
N GLY A 142 7.36 23.53 -8.01
CA GLY A 142 8.50 22.62 -8.07
C GLY A 142 8.91 22.03 -6.72
N GLY A 143 8.27 22.42 -5.63
CA GLY A 143 8.41 21.82 -4.32
C GLY A 143 7.75 20.45 -4.24
N TYR A 144 7.84 19.77 -3.10
CA TYR A 144 7.20 18.48 -2.91
C TYR A 144 6.38 18.41 -1.62
N GLU A 145 5.38 17.55 -1.63
CA GLU A 145 4.62 17.18 -0.44
C GLU A 145 4.67 15.66 -0.27
N LEU A 146 5.05 15.21 0.92
CA LEU A 146 5.03 13.80 1.32
C LEU A 146 3.95 13.60 2.39
N GLN A 147 3.01 12.73 2.09
CA GLN A 147 1.99 12.27 3.02
C GLN A 147 2.33 10.84 3.47
N ILE A 148 2.32 10.60 4.78
CA ILE A 148 2.67 9.32 5.39
C ILE A 148 1.49 8.87 6.26
N TYR A 149 1.00 7.67 6.00
CA TYR A 149 -0.09 7.05 6.74
C TYR A 149 0.44 5.77 7.40
N ASN A 150 0.80 5.84 8.68
CA ASN A 150 1.17 4.67 9.48
C ASN A 150 -0.08 4.08 10.11
N ARG A 151 -0.28 2.77 9.93
CA ARG A 151 -1.34 1.98 10.56
C ARG A 151 -0.69 0.83 11.30
N SER A 152 -0.55 0.97 12.60
CA SER A 152 0.04 -0.07 13.46
C SER A 152 -1.05 -0.91 14.10
N LEU A 153 -0.87 -2.23 14.14
CA LEU A 153 -1.79 -3.14 14.82
C LEU A 153 -1.89 -2.78 16.30
N SER A 154 -3.10 -2.88 16.85
CA SER A 154 -3.40 -2.71 18.28
C SER A 154 -4.43 -3.74 18.73
N ASP A 155 -4.62 -3.87 20.02
CA ASP A 155 -5.59 -4.82 20.59
C ASP A 155 -7.03 -4.59 20.12
N SER A 156 -7.40 -3.33 19.81
CA SER A 156 -8.74 -2.95 19.36
C SER A 156 -8.88 -2.77 17.84
N GLY A 157 -7.77 -2.81 17.10
CA GLY A 157 -7.78 -2.56 15.66
C GLY A 157 -6.49 -1.94 15.15
N LEU A 158 -6.50 -0.65 14.79
CA LEU A 158 -5.33 0.06 14.26
C LEU A 158 -5.10 1.38 14.98
N ASN A 159 -3.85 1.69 15.28
CA ASN A 159 -3.41 3.05 15.59
C ASN A 159 -2.99 3.74 14.30
N LEU A 160 -3.69 4.80 13.92
CA LEU A 160 -3.38 5.63 12.76
C LEU A 160 -2.51 6.81 13.19
N GLU A 161 -1.38 7.02 12.50
CA GLU A 161 -0.63 8.26 12.54
C GLU A 161 -0.44 8.78 11.10
N TYR A 162 -1.02 9.93 10.82
CA TYR A 162 -0.87 10.64 9.55
C TYR A 162 0.09 11.80 9.73
N SER A 163 1.06 11.92 8.82
CA SER A 163 1.98 13.05 8.74
C SER A 163 1.95 13.67 7.35
N ARG A 164 2.04 15.00 7.30
CA ARG A 164 2.14 15.79 6.09
C ARG A 164 3.39 16.66 6.17
N ILE A 165 4.31 16.45 5.21
CA ILE A 165 5.60 17.12 5.14
C ILE A 165 5.67 17.85 3.80
N ARG A 166 6.07 19.11 3.80
CA ARG A 166 6.32 19.89 2.58
C ARG A 166 7.74 20.43 2.62
N ASP A 167 8.51 20.15 1.58
CA ASP A 167 9.91 20.60 1.43
C ASP A 167 10.78 20.36 2.68
N GLY A 168 10.53 19.21 3.36
CA GLY A 168 11.22 18.80 4.58
C GLY A 168 10.60 19.35 5.88
N GLU A 169 9.66 20.28 5.82
CA GLU A 169 8.97 20.82 6.98
C GLU A 169 7.71 20.03 7.30
N GLN A 170 7.53 19.62 8.57
CA GLN A 170 6.33 18.92 9.01
C GLN A 170 5.18 19.90 9.26
N LEU A 171 4.18 19.86 8.39
CA LEU A 171 3.03 20.77 8.45
C LEU A 171 1.90 20.26 9.34
N ARG A 172 1.75 18.95 9.50
CA ARG A 172 0.62 18.36 10.24
C ARG A 172 0.94 16.94 10.72
N THR A 173 0.45 16.62 11.91
CA THR A 173 0.33 15.25 12.42
C THR A 173 -1.09 15.05 12.92
N ILE A 174 -1.69 13.89 12.63
CA ILE A 174 -3.00 13.47 13.15
C ILE A 174 -2.83 12.06 13.70
N LYS A 175 -3.30 11.82 14.91
CA LYS A 175 -3.32 10.50 15.54
C LYS A 175 -4.75 10.10 15.86
N SER A 176 -5.06 8.84 15.68
CA SER A 176 -6.36 8.27 16.00
C SER A 176 -6.24 6.78 16.26
N THR A 177 -7.12 6.25 17.09
CA THR A 177 -7.34 4.80 17.22
C THR A 177 -8.56 4.44 16.38
N LEU A 178 -8.41 3.42 15.53
CA LEU A 178 -9.46 2.87 14.72
C LEU A 178 -9.84 1.50 15.29
N THR A 179 -11.11 1.31 15.59
CA THR A 179 -11.64 0.05 16.13
C THR A 179 -12.03 -0.84 14.96
N LYS A 180 -11.66 -2.12 15.04
CA LYS A 180 -12.07 -3.13 14.07
C LYS A 180 -13.52 -3.56 14.34
N ASP A 181 -14.34 -3.57 13.31
CA ASP A 181 -15.73 -4.05 13.35
C ASP A 181 -15.79 -5.57 13.29
#